data_fc415abc99a8c2900c157c6a1e6e3d86
#
_entry.id   fc415abc99a8c2900c157c6a1e6e3d86
#
_cell.length_a   1.000
_cell.length_b   1.000
_cell.length_c   1.000
_cell.angle_alpha   90.00
_cell.angle_beta   90.00
_cell.angle_gamma   90.00
#
_symmetry.space_group_name_H-M   'P 1'
#
loop_
_entity.id
_entity.type
_entity.pdbx_description
1 polymer ?
#
loop_
_entity_poly.entity_id
_entity_poly.type
_entity_poly.pdbx_seq_one_letter_code
_entity_poly.pdbx_strand_id
1 'polypeptide(L)'
;MTLLWPDWLWTLLLLPALVLLYLRLLARRKKNSVRLASVAIVRQAMGPGPGWRRHVPPLLLLAALAMLLFATARPVVKLKLPARDQTIILAMDVSGSMRATDVKPNRMVAAQEAAKAFVAGLPRSVRVGVVSFAGTAAVVQAPTVSREDVVAAIDRFQMQRATAIGSGLILSLATLFPDQGIDLSQITGARAMPKSPEERAKDQARKPFEPVEPGSYTSAAVILLTDGQRTTGPDPMEAAKMAAERGVKVYTVGIGTKAGETIGFEGWSMRVKLDEETLKAISTATRANYFYAGTAEDLKQVYQGLSSRLVV
;
A
#
# COMPACT_ATOMS: atom_id res chain seq x y z
N MET A 1 5.02 -11.22 -19.23
CA MET A 1 5.23 -12.67 -19.16
C MET A 1 6.73 -12.92 -19.21
N THR A 2 7.29 -13.56 -18.21
CA THR A 2 8.70 -14.01 -18.22
C THR A 2 8.71 -15.54 -18.28
N LEU A 3 9.57 -16.09 -19.14
CA LEU A 3 9.78 -17.52 -19.23
C LEU A 3 10.88 -17.90 -18.24
N LEU A 4 10.64 -18.87 -17.36
CA LEU A 4 11.65 -19.34 -16.41
C LEU A 4 12.79 -20.09 -17.11
N TRP A 5 12.47 -20.82 -18.18
CA TRP A 5 13.43 -21.64 -18.93
C TRP A 5 13.29 -21.39 -20.43
N PRO A 6 13.81 -20.25 -20.95
CA PRO A 6 13.70 -19.90 -22.37
C PRO A 6 14.41 -20.89 -23.30
N ASP A 7 15.45 -21.57 -22.81
CA ASP A 7 16.23 -22.53 -23.62
C ASP A 7 15.41 -23.74 -24.07
N TRP A 8 14.35 -24.10 -23.32
CA TRP A 8 13.46 -25.17 -23.72
C TRP A 8 12.59 -24.85 -24.93
N LEU A 9 12.51 -23.59 -25.35
CA LEU A 9 11.82 -23.24 -26.59
C LEU A 9 12.48 -23.82 -27.85
N TRP A 10 13.76 -24.18 -27.78
CA TRP A 10 14.45 -24.88 -28.87
C TRP A 10 13.81 -26.24 -29.18
N THR A 11 13.15 -26.85 -28.22
CA THR A 11 12.41 -28.12 -28.43
C THR A 11 11.21 -27.93 -29.40
N LEU A 12 10.70 -26.72 -29.59
CA LEU A 12 9.65 -26.41 -30.56
C LEU A 12 10.12 -26.66 -32.01
N LEU A 13 11.45 -26.66 -32.28
CA LEU A 13 12.02 -27.03 -33.60
C LEU A 13 11.77 -28.48 -33.96
N LEU A 14 11.42 -29.36 -33.01
CA LEU A 14 10.98 -30.74 -33.27
C LEU A 14 9.63 -30.76 -34.04
N LEU A 15 8.78 -29.77 -33.89
CA LEU A 15 7.47 -29.73 -34.56
C LEU A 15 7.57 -29.66 -36.09
N PRO A 16 8.35 -28.75 -36.71
CA PRO A 16 8.53 -28.79 -38.17
C PRO A 16 9.21 -30.08 -38.66
N ALA A 17 10.11 -30.66 -37.88
CA ALA A 17 10.73 -31.95 -38.24
C ALA A 17 9.69 -33.07 -38.29
N LEU A 18 8.75 -33.12 -37.32
CA LEU A 18 7.64 -34.06 -37.31
C LEU A 18 6.68 -33.86 -38.49
N VAL A 19 6.38 -32.61 -38.84
CA VAL A 19 5.57 -32.29 -40.01
C VAL A 19 6.24 -32.78 -41.30
N LEU A 20 7.54 -32.52 -41.45
CA LEU A 20 8.32 -33.01 -42.59
C LEU A 20 8.34 -34.53 -42.68
N LEU A 21 8.52 -35.20 -41.56
CA LEU A 21 8.47 -36.67 -41.48
C LEU A 21 7.08 -37.20 -41.89
N TYR A 22 6.01 -36.59 -41.38
CA TYR A 22 4.64 -36.94 -41.75
C TYR A 22 4.38 -36.79 -43.26
N LEU A 23 4.81 -35.67 -43.85
CA LEU A 23 4.67 -35.41 -45.29
C LEU A 23 5.49 -36.44 -46.13
N ARG A 24 6.71 -36.79 -45.69
CA ARG A 24 7.54 -37.82 -46.32
C ARG A 24 6.89 -39.22 -46.29
N LEU A 25 6.33 -39.59 -45.14
CA LEU A 25 5.64 -40.85 -44.99
C LEU A 25 4.36 -40.93 -45.86
N LEU A 26 3.65 -39.80 -45.97
CA LEU A 26 2.49 -39.68 -46.83
C LEU A 26 2.85 -39.82 -48.34
N ALA A 27 3.96 -39.18 -48.74
CA ALA A 27 4.50 -39.28 -50.09
C ALA A 27 4.97 -40.69 -50.44
N ARG A 28 5.62 -41.42 -49.48
CA ARG A 28 6.01 -42.83 -49.67
C ARG A 28 4.82 -43.76 -49.84
N ARG A 29 3.73 -43.56 -49.08
CA ARG A 29 2.49 -44.34 -49.23
C ARG A 29 1.84 -44.18 -50.61
N LYS A 30 1.92 -43.01 -51.25
CA LYS A 30 1.44 -42.79 -52.63
C LYS A 30 2.28 -43.58 -53.67
N LYS A 31 3.57 -43.81 -53.44
CA LYS A 31 4.41 -44.56 -54.40
C LYS A 31 4.18 -46.05 -54.36
N ASN A 32 3.71 -46.60 -53.23
CA ASN A 32 3.49 -48.05 -53.05
C ASN A 32 2.07 -48.48 -53.34
N SER A 33 1.27 -47.66 -54.07
CA SER A 33 -0.07 -48.05 -54.50
C SER A 33 0.02 -49.07 -55.65
N VAL A 34 -0.37 -50.29 -55.33
CA VAL A 34 -0.52 -51.37 -56.38
C VAL A 34 -1.65 -51.02 -57.31
N ARG A 35 -1.38 -50.94 -58.62
CA ARG A 35 -2.40 -50.78 -59.66
C ARG A 35 -3.13 -52.08 -59.84
N LEU A 36 -4.28 -52.26 -59.18
CA LEU A 36 -5.23 -53.33 -59.44
C LEU A 36 -6.19 -52.85 -60.51
N ALA A 37 -6.32 -53.63 -61.60
CA ALA A 37 -7.09 -53.30 -62.78
C ALA A 37 -8.62 -53.18 -62.55
N SER A 38 -9.15 -53.54 -61.40
CA SER A 38 -10.57 -53.63 -61.07
C SER A 38 -11.06 -52.55 -60.08
N VAL A 39 -10.28 -51.45 -59.82
CA VAL A 39 -10.60 -50.47 -58.80
C VAL A 39 -11.69 -49.44 -59.22
N ALA A 40 -12.06 -49.38 -60.49
CA ALA A 40 -13.04 -48.41 -60.97
C ALA A 40 -14.42 -48.56 -60.29
N ILE A 41 -14.90 -49.80 -60.11
CA ILE A 41 -16.19 -50.12 -59.52
C ILE A 41 -16.20 -49.86 -58.03
N VAL A 42 -15.08 -50.18 -57.29
CA VAL A 42 -14.94 -49.92 -55.87
C VAL A 42 -14.84 -48.41 -55.57
N ARG A 43 -14.20 -47.65 -56.47
CA ARG A 43 -14.06 -46.20 -56.34
C ARG A 43 -15.37 -45.45 -56.49
N GLN A 44 -16.30 -46.01 -57.36
CA GLN A 44 -17.65 -45.47 -57.57
C GLN A 44 -18.55 -45.73 -56.35
N ALA A 45 -18.35 -46.86 -55.65
CA ALA A 45 -19.13 -47.24 -54.47
C ALA A 45 -18.64 -46.51 -53.16
N MET A 46 -17.38 -46.13 -53.10
CA MET A 46 -16.80 -45.54 -51.87
C MET A 46 -16.93 -44.01 -51.75
N GLY A 47 -17.48 -43.32 -52.73
CA GLY A 47 -17.66 -41.85 -52.68
C GLY A 47 -16.37 -41.05 -52.54
N PRO A 48 -16.41 -39.71 -52.36
CA PRO A 48 -15.25 -38.89 -52.13
C PRO A 48 -14.62 -39.28 -50.79
N GLY A 49 -13.48 -39.92 -50.86
CA GLY A 49 -12.74 -40.40 -49.65
C GLY A 49 -12.48 -39.26 -48.64
N PRO A 50 -12.06 -39.58 -47.42
CA PRO A 50 -11.92 -38.65 -46.30
C PRO A 50 -10.82 -37.60 -46.53
N GLY A 51 -10.92 -36.77 -47.55
CA GLY A 51 -9.96 -35.79 -48.01
C GLY A 51 -9.22 -35.05 -46.88
N TRP A 52 -9.72 -33.93 -46.42
CA TRP A 52 -9.10 -33.14 -45.37
C TRP A 52 -9.24 -33.75 -43.96
N ARG A 53 -10.34 -34.52 -43.71
CA ARG A 53 -10.61 -35.14 -42.38
C ARG A 53 -9.53 -36.06 -41.91
N ARG A 54 -8.75 -36.71 -42.76
CA ARG A 54 -7.62 -37.59 -42.42
C ARG A 54 -6.44 -36.82 -41.77
N HIS A 55 -6.35 -35.50 -42.01
CA HIS A 55 -5.28 -34.64 -41.41
C HIS A 55 -5.68 -34.06 -40.06
N VAL A 56 -6.95 -34.16 -39.65
CA VAL A 56 -7.44 -33.63 -38.38
C VAL A 56 -6.78 -34.31 -37.16
N PRO A 57 -6.71 -35.67 -37.09
CA PRO A 57 -6.09 -36.31 -35.92
C PRO A 57 -4.58 -36.00 -35.78
N PRO A 58 -3.75 -36.05 -36.86
CA PRO A 58 -2.35 -35.62 -36.76
C PRO A 58 -2.17 -34.15 -36.40
N LEU A 59 -3.05 -33.26 -36.86
CA LEU A 59 -3.00 -31.84 -36.54
C LEU A 59 -3.34 -31.59 -35.08
N LEU A 60 -4.37 -32.25 -34.53
CA LEU A 60 -4.69 -32.18 -33.09
C LEU A 60 -3.56 -32.68 -32.23
N LEU A 61 -2.93 -33.81 -32.63
CA LEU A 61 -1.79 -34.34 -31.91
C LEU A 61 -0.58 -33.40 -31.93
N LEU A 62 -0.33 -32.75 -33.08
CA LEU A 62 0.72 -31.73 -33.20
C LEU A 62 0.42 -30.49 -32.34
N ALA A 63 -0.83 -30.05 -32.31
CA ALA A 63 -1.25 -28.93 -31.46
C ALA A 63 -1.12 -29.26 -29.96
N ALA A 64 -1.51 -30.46 -29.56
CA ALA A 64 -1.34 -30.93 -28.18
C ALA A 64 0.14 -31.00 -27.78
N LEU A 65 0.99 -31.52 -28.67
CA LEU A 65 2.43 -31.57 -28.45
C LEU A 65 3.05 -30.16 -28.37
N ALA A 66 2.61 -29.23 -29.23
CA ALA A 66 3.05 -27.85 -29.19
C ALA A 66 2.72 -27.17 -27.86
N MET A 67 1.49 -27.37 -27.37
CA MET A 67 1.09 -26.83 -26.04
C MET A 67 1.89 -27.46 -24.89
N LEU A 68 2.18 -28.76 -24.98
CA LEU A 68 2.96 -29.45 -23.97
C LEU A 68 4.41 -28.96 -23.95
N LEU A 69 5.04 -28.80 -25.11
CA LEU A 69 6.38 -28.24 -25.24
C LEU A 69 6.44 -26.77 -24.79
N PHE A 70 5.41 -25.98 -25.07
CA PHE A 70 5.32 -24.61 -24.57
C PHE A 70 5.17 -24.56 -23.04
N ALA A 71 4.43 -25.51 -22.46
CA ALA A 71 4.26 -25.60 -21.01
C ALA A 71 5.59 -25.92 -20.29
N THR A 72 6.53 -26.64 -20.93
CA THR A 72 7.86 -26.92 -20.34
C THR A 72 8.69 -25.64 -20.16
N ALA A 73 8.46 -24.60 -20.96
CA ALA A 73 9.12 -23.30 -20.82
C ALA A 73 8.65 -22.52 -19.58
N ARG A 74 7.66 -23.03 -18.81
CA ARG A 74 7.09 -22.45 -17.58
C ARG A 74 6.82 -20.94 -17.72
N PRO A 75 5.83 -20.52 -18.52
CA PRO A 75 5.46 -19.12 -18.59
C PRO A 75 4.92 -18.64 -17.23
N VAL A 76 5.58 -17.66 -16.62
CA VAL A 76 5.18 -17.04 -15.36
C VAL A 76 4.66 -15.66 -15.62
N VAL A 77 3.45 -15.40 -15.19
CA VAL A 77 2.88 -14.07 -15.13
C VAL A 77 3.03 -13.57 -13.70
N LYS A 78 3.83 -12.53 -13.47
CA LYS A 78 3.84 -11.84 -12.19
C LYS A 78 2.54 -11.05 -12.08
N LEU A 79 1.51 -11.67 -11.52
CA LEU A 79 0.33 -10.96 -11.04
C LEU A 79 0.75 -10.15 -9.82
N LYS A 80 0.87 -8.85 -9.97
CA LYS A 80 0.85 -7.95 -8.81
C LYS A 80 -0.57 -7.98 -8.26
N LEU A 81 -0.85 -8.94 -7.39
CA LEU A 81 -2.02 -8.82 -6.52
C LEU A 81 -1.81 -7.56 -5.69
N PRO A 82 -2.74 -6.61 -5.68
CA PRO A 82 -2.66 -5.51 -4.73
C PRO A 82 -2.56 -6.15 -3.35
N ALA A 83 -1.46 -5.89 -2.65
CA ALA A 83 -1.31 -6.35 -1.28
C ALA A 83 -2.48 -5.73 -0.50
N ARG A 84 -3.40 -6.56 -0.05
CA ARG A 84 -4.55 -6.12 0.78
C ARG A 84 -4.11 -5.73 2.20
N ASP A 85 -2.82 -5.83 2.49
CA ASP A 85 -2.23 -5.45 3.78
C ASP A 85 -1.98 -3.94 3.80
N GLN A 86 -3.08 -3.18 3.88
CA GLN A 86 -2.97 -1.74 4.11
C GLN A 86 -2.57 -1.50 5.56
N THR A 87 -1.66 -0.55 5.75
CA THR A 87 -1.25 -0.10 7.08
C THR A 87 -1.66 1.36 7.27
N ILE A 88 -2.41 1.65 8.32
CA ILE A 88 -2.83 3.00 8.67
C ILE A 88 -2.16 3.38 9.98
N ILE A 89 -1.49 4.53 10.01
CA ILE A 89 -0.99 5.11 11.26
C ILE A 89 -1.92 6.23 11.69
N LEU A 90 -2.48 6.11 12.89
CA LEU A 90 -3.20 7.18 13.56
C LEU A 90 -2.19 8.00 14.37
N ALA A 91 -1.83 9.19 13.87
CA ALA A 91 -1.01 10.15 14.58
C ALA A 91 -1.92 11.12 15.33
N MET A 92 -1.98 10.96 16.66
CA MET A 92 -2.92 11.66 17.52
C MET A 92 -2.21 12.66 18.42
N ASP A 93 -2.71 13.88 18.40
CA ASP A 93 -2.26 14.96 19.27
C ASP A 93 -2.74 14.72 20.69
N VAL A 94 -1.80 14.68 21.65
CA VAL A 94 -2.08 14.56 23.08
C VAL A 94 -1.60 15.80 23.84
N SER A 95 -1.47 16.93 23.16
CA SER A 95 -1.04 18.21 23.73
C SER A 95 -2.08 18.83 24.66
N GLY A 96 -1.64 19.84 25.43
CA GLY A 96 -2.51 20.55 26.37
C GLY A 96 -3.72 21.25 25.75
N SER A 97 -3.62 21.65 24.46
CA SER A 97 -4.74 22.26 23.72
C SER A 97 -5.92 21.31 23.50
N MET A 98 -5.69 20.00 23.56
CA MET A 98 -6.74 18.98 23.48
C MET A 98 -7.67 18.91 24.72
N ARG A 99 -7.37 19.70 25.76
CA ARG A 99 -8.29 19.91 26.90
C ARG A 99 -9.44 20.85 26.58
N ALA A 100 -9.34 21.62 25.52
CA ALA A 100 -10.39 22.58 25.13
C ALA A 100 -11.75 21.90 25.01
N THR A 101 -12.80 22.62 25.43
CA THR A 101 -14.17 22.11 25.50
C THR A 101 -15.07 22.70 24.42
N ASP A 102 -14.46 23.38 23.45
CA ASP A 102 -15.14 23.88 22.23
C ASP A 102 -15.69 22.72 21.37
N VAL A 103 -15.11 21.53 21.48
CA VAL A 103 -15.67 20.27 21.00
C VAL A 103 -16.07 19.42 22.22
N LYS A 104 -17.35 19.12 22.39
CA LYS A 104 -17.87 18.40 23.58
C LYS A 104 -17.54 16.91 23.57
N PRO A 105 -17.21 16.28 24.71
CA PRO A 105 -17.03 16.88 26.05
C PRO A 105 -15.70 17.67 26.17
N ASN A 106 -14.66 17.26 25.48
CA ASN A 106 -13.43 17.99 25.18
C ASN A 106 -12.81 17.37 23.91
N ARG A 107 -11.85 18.08 23.30
CA ARG A 107 -11.23 17.63 22.03
C ARG A 107 -10.60 16.22 22.16
N MET A 108 -9.93 15.92 23.29
CA MET A 108 -9.27 14.62 23.50
C MET A 108 -10.28 13.46 23.53
N VAL A 109 -11.33 13.58 24.34
CA VAL A 109 -12.36 12.53 24.44
C VAL A 109 -13.07 12.33 23.11
N ALA A 110 -13.43 13.43 22.44
CA ALA A 110 -14.04 13.37 21.10
C ALA A 110 -13.13 12.66 20.09
N ALA A 111 -11.83 12.98 20.13
CA ALA A 111 -10.81 12.35 19.28
C ALA A 111 -10.67 10.84 19.56
N GLN A 112 -10.60 10.44 20.82
CA GLN A 112 -10.50 9.03 21.21
C GLN A 112 -11.75 8.24 20.77
N GLU A 113 -12.95 8.75 21.02
CA GLU A 113 -14.20 8.08 20.62
C GLU A 113 -14.33 7.93 19.11
N ALA A 114 -13.98 8.97 18.36
CA ALA A 114 -14.02 8.93 16.90
C ALA A 114 -12.95 7.99 16.32
N ALA A 115 -11.73 7.99 16.88
CA ALA A 115 -10.67 7.06 16.48
C ALA A 115 -11.04 5.59 16.76
N LYS A 116 -11.66 5.30 17.93
CA LYS A 116 -12.17 3.97 18.25
C LYS A 116 -13.25 3.52 17.27
N ALA A 117 -14.21 4.41 16.96
CA ALA A 117 -15.26 4.12 15.98
C ALA A 117 -14.70 3.86 14.58
N PHE A 118 -13.67 4.64 14.15
CA PHE A 118 -12.97 4.43 12.91
C PHE A 118 -12.29 3.05 12.84
N VAL A 119 -11.53 2.70 13.89
CA VAL A 119 -10.83 1.41 13.99
C VAL A 119 -11.81 0.24 13.92
N ALA A 120 -12.98 0.37 14.59
CA ALA A 120 -14.03 -0.65 14.55
C ALA A 120 -14.66 -0.81 13.14
N GLY A 121 -14.73 0.28 12.35
CA GLY A 121 -15.27 0.28 10.99
C GLY A 121 -14.31 -0.22 9.92
N LEU A 122 -13.03 -0.42 10.22
CA LEU A 122 -12.04 -0.88 9.24
C LEU A 122 -12.10 -2.40 9.01
N PRO A 123 -11.86 -2.88 7.78
CA PRO A 123 -11.70 -4.31 7.49
C PRO A 123 -10.62 -4.95 8.35
N ARG A 124 -10.82 -6.21 8.74
CA ARG A 124 -9.85 -6.95 9.59
C ARG A 124 -8.47 -7.13 8.98
N SER A 125 -8.34 -7.03 7.66
CA SER A 125 -7.07 -7.11 6.94
C SER A 125 -6.20 -5.85 7.06
N VAL A 126 -6.78 -4.71 7.46
CA VAL A 126 -6.04 -3.45 7.61
C VAL A 126 -5.29 -3.45 8.93
N ARG A 127 -3.99 -3.20 8.89
CA ARG A 127 -3.15 -3.02 10.08
C ARG A 127 -3.25 -1.57 10.55
N VAL A 128 -3.43 -1.38 11.85
CA VAL A 128 -3.50 -0.04 12.45
C VAL A 128 -2.41 0.12 13.48
N GLY A 129 -1.61 1.17 13.34
CA GLY A 129 -0.66 1.62 14.34
C GLY A 129 -1.12 2.94 14.97
N VAL A 130 -0.68 3.21 16.18
CA VAL A 130 -1.01 4.44 16.91
C VAL A 130 0.28 5.14 17.35
N VAL A 131 0.42 6.40 16.93
CA VAL A 131 1.48 7.31 17.35
C VAL A 131 0.83 8.46 18.11
N SER A 132 1.26 8.71 19.33
CA SER A 132 0.91 9.93 20.06
C SER A 132 2.01 10.96 19.93
N PHE A 133 1.64 12.23 19.86
CA PHE A 133 2.63 13.31 19.87
C PHE A 133 2.13 14.51 20.69
N ALA A 134 3.09 15.11 21.36
CA ALA A 134 2.97 16.37 22.09
C ALA A 134 4.34 17.09 22.03
N GLY A 135 5.01 17.36 23.11
CA GLY A 135 6.39 17.84 23.10
C GLY A 135 7.39 16.87 22.45
N THR A 136 7.10 15.59 22.53
CA THR A 136 7.80 14.47 21.85
C THR A 136 6.78 13.56 21.18
N ALA A 137 7.24 12.66 20.33
CA ALA A 137 6.39 11.63 19.72
C ALA A 137 6.76 10.23 20.23
N ALA A 138 5.76 9.35 20.38
CA ALA A 138 5.92 7.98 20.81
C ALA A 138 5.01 7.02 20.04
N VAL A 139 5.52 5.84 19.68
CA VAL A 139 4.70 4.75 19.17
C VAL A 139 3.99 4.11 20.36
N VAL A 140 2.69 4.30 20.47
CA VAL A 140 1.87 3.72 21.53
C VAL A 140 1.47 2.31 21.18
N GLN A 141 1.18 2.06 19.91
CA GLN A 141 0.89 0.74 19.35
C GLN A 141 1.54 0.58 17.97
N ALA A 142 2.42 -0.40 17.83
CA ALA A 142 2.93 -0.81 16.53
C ALA A 142 1.80 -1.36 15.63
N PRO A 143 1.92 -1.26 14.30
CA PRO A 143 0.89 -1.70 13.36
C PRO A 143 0.44 -3.14 13.61
N THR A 144 -0.82 -3.33 14.01
CA THR A 144 -1.42 -4.63 14.34
C THR A 144 -2.80 -4.78 13.70
N VAL A 145 -3.26 -6.01 13.55
CA VAL A 145 -4.65 -6.34 13.15
C VAL A 145 -5.58 -6.51 14.36
N SER A 146 -5.03 -6.60 15.60
CA SER A 146 -5.80 -6.67 16.84
C SER A 146 -6.43 -5.31 17.12
N ARG A 147 -7.76 -5.25 17.03
CA ARG A 147 -8.52 -4.02 17.31
C ARG A 147 -8.52 -3.69 18.79
N GLU A 148 -8.51 -4.72 19.62
CA GLU A 148 -8.47 -4.63 21.07
C GLU A 148 -7.22 -3.90 21.54
N ASP A 149 -6.04 -4.25 20.99
CA ASP A 149 -4.77 -3.61 21.34
C ASP A 149 -4.75 -2.13 20.92
N VAL A 150 -5.30 -1.83 19.73
CA VAL A 150 -5.38 -0.44 19.22
C VAL A 150 -6.32 0.39 20.10
N VAL A 151 -7.49 -0.13 20.46
CA VAL A 151 -8.45 0.56 21.36
C VAL A 151 -7.83 0.78 22.74
N ALA A 152 -7.20 -0.24 23.32
CA ALA A 152 -6.50 -0.12 24.60
C ALA A 152 -5.34 0.90 24.56
N ALA A 153 -4.68 1.05 23.42
CA ALA A 153 -3.63 2.06 23.21
C ALA A 153 -4.22 3.48 23.20
N ILE A 154 -5.36 3.68 22.52
CA ILE A 154 -6.06 4.96 22.45
C ILE A 154 -6.58 5.37 23.85
N ASP A 155 -7.11 4.42 24.64
CA ASP A 155 -7.63 4.69 25.98
C ASP A 155 -6.54 5.08 26.99
N ARG A 156 -5.28 4.69 26.75
CA ARG A 156 -4.14 5.00 27.62
C ARG A 156 -3.50 6.37 27.38
N PHE A 157 -4.01 7.19 26.47
CA PHE A 157 -3.45 8.51 26.19
C PHE A 157 -3.41 9.39 27.43
N GLN A 158 -2.25 9.99 27.66
CA GLN A 158 -2.04 10.98 28.70
C GLN A 158 -1.65 12.30 28.06
N MET A 159 -2.34 13.36 28.44
CA MET A 159 -2.06 14.69 27.92
C MET A 159 -0.71 15.18 28.41
N GLN A 160 0.06 15.74 27.49
CA GLN A 160 1.40 16.28 27.72
C GLN A 160 1.47 17.76 27.33
N ARG A 161 2.59 18.42 27.65
CA ARG A 161 2.84 19.80 27.27
C ARG A 161 3.47 19.86 25.88
N ALA A 162 3.27 21.00 25.21
CA ALA A 162 3.80 21.34 23.89
C ALA A 162 3.19 20.48 22.76
N THR A 163 3.49 20.84 21.50
CA THR A 163 2.97 20.16 20.28
C THR A 163 4.05 20.14 19.21
N ALA A 164 4.54 18.95 18.87
CA ALA A 164 5.56 18.68 17.87
C ALA A 164 4.98 17.84 16.71
N ILE A 165 4.20 18.48 15.84
CA ILE A 165 3.51 17.82 14.70
C ILE A 165 4.52 17.12 13.79
N GLY A 166 5.66 17.77 13.48
CA GLY A 166 6.70 17.20 12.65
C GLY A 166 7.27 15.92 13.24
N SER A 167 7.47 15.86 14.57
CA SER A 167 7.92 14.66 15.26
C SER A 167 6.91 13.50 15.10
N GLY A 168 5.62 13.79 15.24
CA GLY A 168 4.55 12.82 15.03
C GLY A 168 4.56 12.24 13.61
N LEU A 169 4.73 13.08 12.59
CA LEU A 169 4.82 12.64 11.20
C LEU A 169 6.09 11.82 10.92
N ILE A 170 7.26 12.28 11.37
CA ILE A 170 8.54 11.56 11.18
C ILE A 170 8.48 10.18 11.84
N LEU A 171 7.97 10.10 13.07
CA LEU A 171 7.82 8.83 13.76
C LEU A 171 6.81 7.90 13.09
N SER A 172 5.73 8.45 12.56
CA SER A 172 4.75 7.69 11.76
C SER A 172 5.40 7.08 10.51
N LEU A 173 6.22 7.86 9.81
CA LEU A 173 6.98 7.37 8.65
C LEU A 173 8.02 6.31 9.04
N ALA A 174 8.74 6.51 10.15
CA ALA A 174 9.70 5.52 10.65
C ALA A 174 9.02 4.20 11.04
N THR A 175 7.79 4.29 11.56
CA THR A 175 6.97 3.11 11.89
C THR A 175 6.49 2.38 10.62
N LEU A 176 6.18 3.10 9.54
CA LEU A 176 5.82 2.52 8.25
C LEU A 176 7.00 1.91 7.50
N PHE A 177 8.19 2.53 7.63
CA PHE A 177 9.40 2.16 6.89
C PHE A 177 10.59 1.92 7.81
N PRO A 178 10.56 0.87 8.64
CA PRO A 178 11.64 0.61 9.60
C PRO A 178 13.00 0.38 8.92
N ASP A 179 13.00 -0.13 7.70
CA ASP A 179 14.21 -0.44 6.94
C ASP A 179 14.85 0.76 6.24
N GLN A 180 14.14 1.90 6.13
CA GLN A 180 14.65 3.07 5.42
C GLN A 180 15.56 3.97 6.26
N GLY A 181 15.71 3.68 7.56
CA GLY A 181 16.65 4.42 8.43
C GLY A 181 16.35 5.90 8.56
N ILE A 182 15.08 6.24 8.74
CA ILE A 182 14.66 7.62 8.99
C ILE A 182 15.36 8.11 10.27
N ASP A 183 16.04 9.26 10.18
CA ASP A 183 16.79 9.81 11.29
C ASP A 183 15.84 10.36 12.37
N LEU A 184 15.77 9.64 13.48
CA LEU A 184 14.95 10.00 14.64
C LEU A 184 15.61 11.03 15.55
N SER A 185 16.87 11.39 15.32
CA SER A 185 17.56 12.41 16.14
C SER A 185 16.87 13.78 16.06
N GLN A 186 16.22 14.07 14.95
CA GLN A 186 15.42 15.28 14.76
C GLN A 186 14.18 15.32 15.67
N ILE A 187 13.64 14.17 16.09
CA ILE A 187 12.46 14.08 16.95
C ILE A 187 12.79 14.45 18.40
N THR A 188 13.97 14.06 18.86
CA THR A 188 14.35 14.21 20.27
C THR A 188 15.00 15.54 20.57
N GLY A 189 15.31 16.36 19.55
CA GLY A 189 16.12 17.57 19.72
C GLY A 189 17.53 17.27 20.30
N ALA A 190 17.84 16.01 20.46
CA ALA A 190 19.14 15.56 20.93
C ALA A 190 20.16 15.81 19.80
N ARG A 191 21.26 16.45 20.16
CA ARG A 191 22.44 16.55 19.30
C ARG A 191 22.75 15.12 18.84
N ALA A 192 22.77 14.87 17.54
CA ALA A 192 23.01 13.55 16.98
C ALA A 192 24.21 12.90 17.68
N MET A 193 23.96 11.86 18.49
CA MET A 193 25.04 11.09 19.07
C MET A 193 25.81 10.43 17.92
N PRO A 194 27.13 10.40 17.96
CA PRO A 194 27.91 9.74 16.93
C PRO A 194 27.45 8.27 16.83
N LYS A 195 26.88 7.91 15.66
CA LYS A 195 26.41 6.56 15.36
C LYS A 195 27.54 5.56 15.61
N SER A 196 27.20 4.41 16.18
CA SER A 196 28.16 3.32 16.37
C SER A 196 28.74 2.84 15.04
N PRO A 197 29.92 2.20 15.02
CA PRO A 197 30.50 1.66 13.79
C PRO A 197 29.54 0.67 13.06
N GLU A 198 28.76 -0.10 13.82
CA GLU A 198 27.78 -1.06 13.29
C GLU A 198 26.57 -0.35 12.64
N GLU A 199 26.10 0.74 13.22
CA GLU A 199 25.03 1.55 12.65
C GLU A 199 25.46 2.25 11.35
N ARG A 200 26.72 2.75 11.32
CA ARG A 200 27.31 3.32 10.09
C ARG A 200 27.45 2.29 8.98
N ALA A 201 27.85 1.07 9.31
CA ALA A 201 27.94 -0.03 8.35
C ALA A 201 26.56 -0.43 7.81
N LYS A 202 25.53 -0.47 8.65
CA LYS A 202 24.14 -0.72 8.23
C LYS A 202 23.61 0.41 7.36
N ASP A 203 23.90 1.67 7.65
CA ASP A 203 23.50 2.81 6.83
C ASP A 203 24.18 2.79 5.45
N GLN A 204 25.45 2.38 5.37
CA GLN A 204 26.17 2.24 4.09
C GLN A 204 25.66 1.07 3.24
N ALA A 205 25.14 0.01 3.87
CA ALA A 205 24.55 -1.14 3.18
C ALA A 205 23.13 -0.89 2.68
N ARG A 206 22.47 0.20 3.10
CA ARG A 206 21.12 0.57 2.65
C ARG A 206 21.16 1.09 1.23
N LYS A 207 20.20 0.65 0.43
CA LYS A 207 20.00 1.24 -0.91
C LYS A 207 19.68 2.74 -0.76
N PRO A 208 20.27 3.61 -1.59
CA PRO A 208 19.92 5.02 -1.59
C PRO A 208 18.40 5.16 -1.80
N PHE A 209 17.79 6.03 -1.02
CA PHE A 209 16.38 6.34 -1.11
C PHE A 209 16.12 7.12 -2.42
N GLU A 210 15.26 6.58 -3.28
CA GLU A 210 14.80 7.28 -4.49
C GLU A 210 13.42 7.86 -4.22
N PRO A 211 13.24 9.20 -4.33
CA PRO A 211 11.94 9.82 -4.18
C PRO A 211 10.95 9.28 -5.23
N VAL A 212 9.72 9.08 -4.79
CA VAL A 212 8.61 8.64 -5.65
C VAL A 212 7.57 9.74 -5.79
N GLU A 213 6.63 9.59 -6.72
CA GLU A 213 5.56 10.56 -6.89
C GLU A 213 4.68 10.65 -5.63
N PRO A 214 4.37 11.89 -5.13
CA PRO A 214 3.53 12.07 -3.95
C PRO A 214 2.20 11.35 -4.07
N GLY A 215 1.78 10.64 -3.02
CA GLY A 215 0.53 9.89 -2.97
C GLY A 215 0.49 8.60 -3.79
N SER A 216 1.62 8.15 -4.34
CA SER A 216 1.70 6.92 -5.15
C SER A 216 1.73 5.63 -4.33
N TYR A 217 2.09 5.70 -3.05
CA TYR A 217 2.15 4.54 -2.16
C TYR A 217 0.76 4.25 -1.56
N THR A 218 0.05 3.30 -2.15
CA THR A 218 -1.34 2.97 -1.79
C THR A 218 -1.47 1.97 -0.63
N SER A 219 -0.37 1.34 -0.23
CA SER A 219 -0.37 0.32 0.83
C SER A 219 -0.27 0.89 2.25
N ALA A 220 -0.04 2.20 2.40
CA ALA A 220 -0.08 2.84 3.70
C ALA A 220 -0.59 4.28 3.62
N ALA A 221 -1.14 4.75 4.74
CA ALA A 221 -1.55 6.14 4.94
C ALA A 221 -1.31 6.57 6.39
N VAL A 222 -1.12 7.86 6.58
CA VAL A 222 -1.11 8.50 7.92
C VAL A 222 -2.36 9.34 8.06
N ILE A 223 -3.03 9.23 9.20
CA ILE A 223 -4.13 10.12 9.59
C ILE A 223 -3.63 10.94 10.77
N LEU A 224 -3.42 12.22 10.53
CA LEU A 224 -2.94 13.18 11.51
C LEU A 224 -4.13 13.93 12.10
N LEU A 225 -4.36 13.80 13.42
CA LEU A 225 -5.40 14.51 14.13
C LEU A 225 -4.76 15.49 15.12
N THR A 226 -5.03 16.77 14.95
CA THR A 226 -4.46 17.87 15.76
C THR A 226 -5.24 19.16 15.56
N ASP A 227 -5.03 20.15 16.41
CA ASP A 227 -5.48 21.53 16.17
C ASP A 227 -4.52 22.34 15.27
N GLY A 228 -3.40 21.74 14.84
CA GLY A 228 -2.44 22.35 13.92
C GLY A 228 -1.44 23.32 14.54
N GLN A 229 -1.57 23.69 15.80
CA GLN A 229 -0.67 24.64 16.46
C GLN A 229 0.63 23.98 16.89
N ARG A 230 1.70 24.24 16.13
CA ARG A 230 3.05 23.79 16.50
C ARG A 230 3.66 24.71 17.56
N THR A 231 4.21 24.16 18.61
CA THR A 231 4.98 24.89 19.64
C THR A 231 6.45 24.46 19.72
N THR A 232 6.78 23.28 19.26
CA THR A 232 8.14 22.71 19.31
C THR A 232 8.38 21.70 18.20
N GLY A 233 9.58 21.12 18.15
CA GLY A 233 9.95 20.05 17.22
C GLY A 233 10.26 20.51 15.81
N PRO A 234 10.55 19.56 14.90
CA PRO A 234 10.86 19.84 13.49
C PRO A 234 9.68 20.47 12.75
N ASP A 235 9.99 21.10 11.61
CA ASP A 235 8.97 21.73 10.79
C ASP A 235 7.99 20.71 10.22
N PRO A 236 6.67 20.87 10.42
CA PRO A 236 5.65 20.00 9.87
C PRO A 236 5.72 19.89 8.33
N MET A 237 6.14 20.96 7.64
CA MET A 237 6.26 20.95 6.19
C MET A 237 7.46 20.12 5.70
N GLU A 238 8.59 20.13 6.42
CA GLU A 238 9.71 19.24 6.14
C GLU A 238 9.31 17.77 6.33
N ALA A 239 8.59 17.48 7.42
CA ALA A 239 8.07 16.12 7.66
C ALA A 239 7.04 15.69 6.57
N ALA A 240 6.18 16.62 6.14
CA ALA A 240 5.22 16.37 5.05
C ALA A 240 5.94 16.12 3.71
N LYS A 241 7.04 16.83 3.43
CA LYS A 241 7.88 16.60 2.25
C LYS A 241 8.52 15.21 2.30
N MET A 242 9.03 14.78 3.45
CA MET A 242 9.54 13.42 3.65
C MET A 242 8.47 12.35 3.39
N ALA A 243 7.21 12.60 3.76
CA ALA A 243 6.09 11.72 3.47
C ALA A 243 5.76 11.71 1.97
N ALA A 244 5.73 12.86 1.34
CA ALA A 244 5.46 13.03 -0.08
C ALA A 244 6.51 12.32 -0.95
N GLU A 245 7.80 12.47 -0.64
CA GLU A 245 8.91 11.79 -1.32
C GLU A 245 8.81 10.26 -1.23
N ARG A 246 8.18 9.72 -0.16
CA ARG A 246 7.88 8.28 0.02
C ARG A 246 6.54 7.86 -0.56
N GLY A 247 5.83 8.79 -1.20
CA GLY A 247 4.52 8.56 -1.80
C GLY A 247 3.39 8.35 -0.79
N VAL A 248 3.62 8.56 0.52
CA VAL A 248 2.63 8.34 1.57
C VAL A 248 1.64 9.49 1.63
N LYS A 249 0.36 9.17 1.64
CA LYS A 249 -0.71 10.15 1.87
C LYS A 249 -0.86 10.48 3.35
N VAL A 250 -0.85 11.75 3.68
CA VAL A 250 -1.10 12.24 5.05
C VAL A 250 -2.44 12.96 5.07
N TYR A 251 -3.48 12.27 5.49
CA TYR A 251 -4.79 12.87 5.73
C TYR A 251 -4.74 13.67 7.04
N THR A 252 -5.15 14.93 6.97
CA THR A 252 -5.14 15.80 8.15
C THR A 252 -6.57 16.05 8.61
N VAL A 253 -6.81 15.88 9.91
CA VAL A 253 -8.09 16.13 10.57
C VAL A 253 -7.88 17.22 11.60
N GLY A 254 -8.40 18.40 11.30
CA GLY A 254 -8.35 19.55 12.20
C GLY A 254 -9.49 19.51 13.21
N ILE A 255 -9.16 19.42 14.50
CA ILE A 255 -10.14 19.43 15.58
C ILE A 255 -10.13 20.76 16.33
N GLY A 256 -11.30 21.33 16.57
CA GLY A 256 -11.49 22.57 17.28
C GLY A 256 -12.22 23.62 16.45
N THR A 257 -12.47 24.77 17.04
CA THR A 257 -13.15 25.88 16.38
C THR A 257 -12.18 26.94 15.86
N LYS A 258 -12.56 27.63 14.78
CA LYS A 258 -11.79 28.80 14.24
C LYS A 258 -11.73 29.94 15.22
N ALA A 259 -12.79 30.14 15.99
CA ALA A 259 -12.85 31.15 17.03
C ALA A 259 -11.87 30.86 18.17
N GLY A 260 -11.60 29.57 18.40
CA GLY A 260 -10.75 29.08 19.47
C GLY A 260 -11.39 29.23 20.84
N GLU A 261 -10.76 28.63 21.82
CA GLU A 261 -11.14 28.69 23.23
C GLU A 261 -9.96 29.16 24.09
N THR A 262 -10.24 29.80 25.21
CA THR A 262 -9.21 30.15 26.19
C THR A 262 -9.20 29.08 27.27
N ILE A 263 -8.11 28.32 27.33
CA ILE A 263 -7.90 27.31 28.35
C ILE A 263 -7.04 27.85 29.48
N GLY A 264 -7.44 27.58 30.72
CA GLY A 264 -6.66 27.88 31.93
C GLY A 264 -5.72 26.75 32.26
N PHE A 265 -4.46 27.05 32.53
CA PHE A 265 -3.47 26.04 32.91
C PHE A 265 -2.56 26.59 33.99
N GLU A 266 -2.63 26.05 35.22
CA GLU A 266 -1.78 26.42 36.36
C GLU A 266 -1.56 27.93 36.58
N GLY A 267 -2.65 28.70 36.51
CA GLY A 267 -2.61 30.15 36.69
C GLY A 267 -2.33 30.98 35.43
N TRP A 268 -2.11 30.34 34.31
CA TRP A 268 -1.96 30.97 32.99
C TRP A 268 -3.17 30.68 32.12
N SER A 269 -3.58 31.65 31.29
CA SER A 269 -4.61 31.46 30.28
C SER A 269 -3.98 31.49 28.89
N MET A 270 -4.27 30.52 28.06
CA MET A 270 -3.80 30.47 26.69
C MET A 270 -4.98 30.27 25.73
N ARG A 271 -5.02 31.08 24.67
CA ARG A 271 -6.01 30.94 23.62
C ARG A 271 -5.54 29.92 22.62
N VAL A 272 -6.28 28.83 22.47
CA VAL A 272 -6.03 27.77 21.49
C VAL A 272 -7.06 27.85 20.37
N LYS A 273 -6.60 27.88 19.12
CA LYS A 273 -7.45 27.97 17.93
C LYS A 273 -6.95 26.94 16.89
N LEU A 274 -7.81 26.58 15.97
CA LEU A 274 -7.44 25.67 14.88
C LEU A 274 -6.57 26.41 13.84
N ASP A 275 -5.42 25.83 13.50
CA ASP A 275 -4.54 26.27 12.40
C ASP A 275 -4.81 25.41 11.15
N GLU A 276 -5.82 25.82 10.37
CA GLU A 276 -6.18 25.12 9.15
C GLU A 276 -5.13 25.26 8.05
N GLU A 277 -4.37 26.34 8.00
CA GLU A 277 -3.42 26.61 6.92
C GLU A 277 -2.31 25.58 6.91
N THR A 278 -1.70 25.32 8.05
CA THR A 278 -0.68 24.29 8.21
C THR A 278 -1.22 22.91 7.85
N LEU A 279 -2.43 22.57 8.31
CA LEU A 279 -3.02 21.25 8.04
C LEU A 279 -3.35 21.05 6.56
N LYS A 280 -3.89 22.06 5.90
CA LYS A 280 -4.15 22.05 4.46
C LYS A 280 -2.86 21.94 3.64
N ALA A 281 -1.81 22.66 4.06
CA ALA A 281 -0.51 22.60 3.40
C ALA A 281 0.09 21.19 3.46
N ILE A 282 0.05 20.52 4.62
CA ILE A 282 0.52 19.13 4.81
C ILE A 282 -0.25 18.17 3.89
N SER A 283 -1.58 18.21 3.91
CA SER A 283 -2.41 17.32 3.10
C SER A 283 -2.18 17.55 1.60
N THR A 284 -2.09 18.80 1.17
CA THR A 284 -1.84 19.15 -0.23
C THR A 284 -0.47 18.66 -0.71
N ALA A 285 0.59 18.85 0.10
CA ALA A 285 1.94 18.41 -0.22
C ALA A 285 2.01 16.88 -0.45
N THR A 286 1.17 16.11 0.23
CA THR A 286 1.12 14.64 0.15
C THR A 286 0.00 14.10 -0.76
N ARG A 287 -0.69 14.97 -1.52
CA ARG A 287 -1.87 14.64 -2.36
C ARG A 287 -2.97 13.91 -1.57
N ALA A 288 -3.17 14.30 -0.33
CA ALA A 288 -4.25 13.83 0.53
C ALA A 288 -5.30 14.93 0.76
N ASN A 289 -6.28 14.67 1.61
CA ASN A 289 -7.35 15.61 1.91
C ASN A 289 -7.23 16.13 3.35
N TYR A 290 -7.60 17.40 3.53
CA TYR A 290 -7.87 18.01 4.83
C TYR A 290 -9.35 17.84 5.17
N PHE A 291 -9.63 17.55 6.42
CA PHE A 291 -10.97 17.47 6.99
C PHE A 291 -11.08 18.36 8.21
N TYR A 292 -12.20 19.05 8.32
CA TYR A 292 -12.53 19.87 9.47
C TYR A 292 -13.52 19.15 10.38
N ALA A 293 -13.29 19.20 11.68
CA ALA A 293 -14.17 18.65 12.70
C ALA A 293 -14.37 19.68 13.82
N GLY A 294 -15.42 20.46 13.70
CA GLY A 294 -15.84 21.45 14.72
C GLY A 294 -16.68 20.82 15.83
N THR A 295 -17.21 19.63 15.61
CA THR A 295 -18.01 18.87 16.59
C THR A 295 -17.56 17.41 16.64
N ALA A 296 -17.92 16.69 17.71
CA ALA A 296 -17.67 15.26 17.83
C ALA A 296 -18.37 14.46 16.71
N GLU A 297 -19.54 14.93 16.24
CA GLU A 297 -20.30 14.30 15.18
C GLU A 297 -19.61 14.47 13.81
N ASP A 298 -19.12 15.68 13.52
CA ASP A 298 -18.31 15.95 12.31
C ASP A 298 -17.10 15.00 12.26
N LEU A 299 -16.44 14.80 13.40
CA LEU A 299 -15.27 13.94 13.50
C LEU A 299 -15.61 12.47 13.18
N LYS A 300 -16.76 11.98 13.64
CA LYS A 300 -17.23 10.62 13.28
C LYS A 300 -17.51 10.50 11.78
N GLN A 301 -18.18 11.51 11.18
CA GLN A 301 -18.46 11.52 9.74
C GLN A 301 -17.18 11.57 8.90
N VAL A 302 -16.18 12.36 9.31
CA VAL A 302 -14.87 12.41 8.67
C VAL A 302 -14.21 11.02 8.66
N TYR A 303 -14.20 10.34 9.80
CA TYR A 303 -13.60 9.01 9.89
C TYR A 303 -14.36 7.94 9.09
N GLN A 304 -15.69 8.00 9.04
CA GLN A 304 -16.50 7.13 8.18
C GLN A 304 -16.20 7.37 6.69
N GLY A 305 -16.07 8.63 6.27
CA GLY A 305 -15.67 9.00 4.93
C GLY A 305 -14.25 8.54 4.57
N LEU A 306 -13.31 8.59 5.53
CA LEU A 306 -11.94 8.10 5.36
C LEU A 306 -11.90 6.57 5.21
N SER A 307 -12.66 5.82 6.01
CA SER A 307 -12.68 4.36 5.91
C SER A 307 -13.10 3.89 4.53
N SER A 308 -14.11 4.54 3.92
CA SER A 308 -14.58 4.20 2.57
C SER A 308 -13.56 4.52 1.47
N ARG A 309 -12.71 5.54 1.65
CA ARG A 309 -11.68 5.95 0.67
C ARG A 309 -10.37 5.17 0.76
N LEU A 310 -10.07 4.65 1.94
CA LEU A 310 -8.83 3.91 2.20
C LEU A 310 -8.96 2.42 1.85
N VAL A 311 -10.20 1.90 1.77
CA VAL A 311 -10.48 0.47 1.55
C VAL A 311 -10.74 0.13 0.06
N VAL A 312 -10.79 1.11 -0.81
CA VAL A 312 -10.87 0.93 -2.27
C VAL A 312 -9.47 0.83 -2.86
#